data_a00805390e5432fa81e347edf00d2918
#
_entry.id   a00805390e5432fa81e347edf00d2918
#
_cell.length_a   1.000
_cell.length_b   1.000
_cell.length_c   1.000
_cell.angle_alpha   90.00
_cell.angle_beta   90.00
_cell.angle_gamma   90.00
#
_symmetry.space_group_name_H-M   'P 1'
#
loop_
_entity.id
_entity.type
_entity.pdbx_description
1 polymer ?
#
loop_
_entity_poly.entity_id
_entity_poly.type
_entity_poly.pdbx_seq_one_letter_code
_entity_poly.pdbx_strand_id
1 'polypeptide(L)'
;MIIVVNHSIIAPDKFWTSAQESLPNLPEAGVQRVIQVLPSQNMSQASCLWEADSIEALDAYLIIKVGNWSSESYFELKSEAAMGITL
;
A
#
# COMPACT_ATOMS: atom_id res chain seq x y z
N MET A 1 4.62 -8.67 -9.25
CA MET A 1 3.16 -8.44 -9.36
C MET A 1 2.86 -7.01 -8.95
N ILE A 2 2.00 -6.35 -9.69
CA ILE A 2 1.55 -5.00 -9.37
C ILE A 2 0.17 -5.11 -8.70
N ILE A 3 0.02 -4.50 -7.53
CA ILE A 3 -1.14 -4.68 -6.66
C ILE A 3 -1.71 -3.32 -6.28
N VAL A 4 -3.04 -3.18 -6.39
CA VAL A 4 -3.76 -2.01 -5.86
C VAL A 4 -4.22 -2.35 -4.45
N VAL A 5 -3.95 -1.45 -3.51
CA VAL A 5 -4.40 -1.57 -2.12
C VAL A 5 -5.29 -0.38 -1.80
N ASN A 6 -6.48 -0.66 -1.31
CA ASN A 6 -7.37 0.36 -0.77
C ASN A 6 -7.34 0.27 0.75
N HIS A 7 -6.98 1.36 1.40
CA HIS A 7 -6.89 1.46 2.86
C HIS A 7 -8.09 2.23 3.41
N SER A 8 -8.71 1.68 4.45
CA SER A 8 -9.64 2.40 5.32
C SER A 8 -8.92 2.66 6.64
N ILE A 9 -8.66 3.92 6.97
CA ILE A 9 -7.71 4.31 8.01
C ILE A 9 -8.48 4.80 9.24
N ILE A 10 -8.26 4.11 10.38
CA ILE A 10 -8.94 4.40 11.65
C ILE A 10 -8.17 5.45 12.44
N ALA A 11 -6.84 5.40 12.41
CA ALA A 11 -5.96 6.30 13.16
C ALA A 11 -4.95 6.96 12.19
N PRO A 12 -5.36 8.05 11.50
CA PRO A 12 -4.53 8.66 10.45
C PRO A 12 -3.13 9.06 10.90
N ASP A 13 -2.98 9.69 12.06
CA ASP A 13 -1.66 10.13 12.52
C ASP A 13 -0.69 8.96 12.65
N LYS A 14 -1.14 7.86 13.24
CA LYS A 14 -0.30 6.67 13.45
C LYS A 14 -0.01 5.96 12.13
N PHE A 15 -1.04 5.82 11.29
CA PHE A 15 -0.90 5.19 9.98
C PHE A 15 0.15 5.90 9.13
N TRP A 16 0.00 7.21 8.96
CA TRP A 16 0.88 7.98 8.07
C TRP A 16 2.29 8.11 8.63
N THR A 17 2.45 8.22 9.95
CA THR A 17 3.79 8.20 10.57
C THR A 17 4.50 6.88 10.30
N SER A 18 3.82 5.75 10.50
CA SER A 18 4.41 4.44 10.22
C SER A 18 4.74 4.26 8.75
N ALA A 19 3.89 4.73 7.85
CA ALA A 19 4.15 4.68 6.40
C ALA A 19 5.41 5.47 6.05
N GLN A 20 5.55 6.69 6.55
CA GLN A 20 6.73 7.52 6.30
C GLN A 20 8.02 6.87 6.80
N GLU A 21 7.96 6.18 7.93
CA GLU A 21 9.12 5.49 8.51
C GLU A 21 9.46 4.19 7.79
N SER A 22 8.46 3.50 7.24
CA SER A 22 8.61 2.17 6.65
C SER A 22 9.04 2.20 5.18
N LEU A 23 8.48 3.12 4.38
CA LEU A 23 8.70 3.15 2.93
C LEU A 23 10.16 3.29 2.53
N PRO A 24 11.00 4.12 3.20
CA PRO A 24 12.41 4.22 2.83
C PRO A 24 13.21 2.93 3.01
N ASN A 25 12.69 1.97 3.77
CA ASN A 25 13.37 0.70 4.05
C ASN A 25 13.08 -0.39 3.01
N LEU A 26 12.24 -0.13 2.02
CA LEU A 26 11.96 -1.10 0.96
C LEU A 26 13.18 -1.26 0.04
N PRO A 27 13.44 -2.46 -0.52
CA PRO A 27 12.61 -3.67 -0.46
C PRO A 27 12.72 -4.42 0.87
N GLU A 28 11.64 -5.08 1.28
CA GLU A 28 11.57 -5.83 2.52
C GLU A 28 10.52 -6.94 2.38
N ALA A 29 10.83 -8.16 2.83
CA ALA A 29 9.87 -9.26 3.01
C ALA A 29 8.96 -9.54 1.80
N GLY A 30 9.53 -9.52 0.58
CA GLY A 30 8.77 -9.78 -0.64
C GLY A 30 7.98 -8.58 -1.17
N VAL A 31 8.19 -7.40 -0.60
CA VAL A 31 7.63 -6.13 -1.09
C VAL A 31 8.76 -5.30 -1.67
N GLN A 32 8.70 -4.99 -2.97
CA GLN A 32 9.79 -4.32 -3.67
C GLN A 32 9.71 -2.81 -3.54
N ARG A 33 8.53 -2.23 -3.78
CA ARG A 33 8.38 -0.76 -3.78
C ARG A 33 6.91 -0.36 -3.73
N VAL A 34 6.68 0.87 -3.29
CA VAL A 34 5.42 1.56 -3.54
C VAL A 34 5.60 2.42 -4.79
N ILE A 35 4.65 2.33 -5.71
CA ILE A 35 4.70 3.08 -6.97
C ILE A 35 3.97 4.41 -6.81
N GLN A 36 2.83 4.38 -6.11
CA GLN A 36 1.95 5.53 -5.96
C GLN A 36 1.20 5.46 -4.64
N VAL A 37 1.04 6.61 -3.99
CA VAL A 37 0.22 6.74 -2.78
C VAL A 37 -0.76 7.88 -3.01
N LEU A 38 -2.05 7.58 -2.96
CA LEU A 38 -3.13 8.54 -3.23
C LEU A 38 -4.02 8.67 -1.98
N PRO A 39 -3.69 9.60 -1.06
CA PRO A 39 -4.51 9.80 0.14
C PRO A 39 -5.77 10.60 -0.18
N SER A 40 -6.84 10.33 0.58
CA SER A 40 -8.04 11.15 0.54
C SER A 40 -7.77 12.51 1.20
N GLN A 41 -8.63 13.48 0.92
CA GLN A 41 -8.46 14.85 1.41
C GLN A 41 -8.32 14.90 2.94
N ASN A 42 -9.09 14.11 3.67
CA ASN A 42 -9.05 14.07 5.14
C ASN A 42 -8.10 13.01 5.68
N MET A 43 -7.33 12.33 4.82
CA MET A 43 -6.33 11.34 5.18
C MET A 43 -6.90 10.05 5.82
N SER A 44 -8.21 9.83 5.74
CA SER A 44 -8.85 8.65 6.33
C SER A 44 -8.97 7.47 5.36
N GLN A 45 -8.62 7.66 4.10
CA GLN A 45 -8.59 6.63 3.08
C GLN A 45 -7.37 6.83 2.19
N ALA A 46 -6.93 5.77 1.55
CA ALA A 46 -5.89 5.87 0.54
C ALA A 46 -6.01 4.73 -0.45
N SER A 47 -5.63 5.00 -1.70
CA SER A 47 -5.42 3.97 -2.71
C SER A 47 -3.95 4.00 -3.08
N CYS A 48 -3.29 2.85 -2.96
CA CYS A 48 -1.85 2.74 -3.20
C CYS A 48 -1.57 1.69 -4.26
N LEU A 49 -0.54 1.93 -5.04
CA LEU A 49 -0.08 0.99 -6.06
C LEU A 49 1.29 0.48 -5.64
N TRP A 50 1.42 -0.85 -5.55
CA TRP A 50 2.61 -1.52 -5.03
C TRP A 50 3.15 -2.55 -6.00
N GLU A 51 4.44 -2.84 -5.88
CA GLU A 51 5.05 -4.02 -6.47
C GLU A 51 5.49 -4.95 -5.35
N ALA A 52 5.03 -6.19 -5.41
CA ALA A 52 5.34 -7.23 -4.43
C ALA A 52 5.29 -8.61 -5.10
N ASP A 53 5.84 -9.62 -4.41
CA ASP A 53 5.86 -10.99 -4.93
C ASP A 53 4.45 -11.58 -5.02
N SER A 54 3.57 -11.21 -4.07
CA SER A 54 2.20 -11.71 -3.99
C SER A 54 1.34 -10.79 -3.13
N ILE A 55 0.02 -10.95 -3.22
CA ILE A 55 -0.91 -10.23 -2.32
C ILE A 55 -0.67 -10.68 -0.88
N GLU A 56 -0.40 -11.97 -0.65
CA GLU A 56 -0.14 -12.51 0.68
C GLU A 56 1.10 -11.88 1.31
N ALA A 57 2.16 -11.68 0.54
CA ALA A 57 3.39 -11.03 1.02
C ALA A 57 3.13 -9.57 1.39
N LEU A 58 2.38 -8.86 0.55
CA LEU A 58 2.03 -7.46 0.82
C LEU A 58 1.13 -7.32 2.04
N ASP A 59 0.12 -8.19 2.17
CA ASP A 59 -0.78 -8.20 3.32
C ASP A 59 -0.02 -8.45 4.63
N ALA A 60 0.87 -9.43 4.64
CA ALA A 60 1.71 -9.72 5.82
C ALA A 60 2.57 -8.52 6.21
N TYR A 61 3.16 -7.85 5.23
CA TYR A 61 3.96 -6.64 5.43
C TYR A 61 3.10 -5.52 6.04
N LEU A 62 1.93 -5.24 5.45
CA LEU A 62 1.06 -4.15 5.90
C LEU A 62 0.45 -4.42 7.28
N ILE A 63 0.12 -5.67 7.61
CA ILE A 63 -0.34 -6.04 8.95
C ILE A 63 0.69 -5.63 10.00
N ILE A 64 1.96 -5.88 9.75
CA ILE A 64 3.02 -5.51 10.69
C ILE A 64 3.19 -3.99 10.79
N LYS A 65 3.12 -3.28 9.67
CA LYS A 65 3.43 -1.84 9.65
C LYS A 65 2.26 -0.96 10.07
N VAL A 66 1.03 -1.31 9.66
CA VAL A 66 -0.15 -0.44 9.85
C VAL A 66 -1.40 -1.18 10.32
N GLY A 67 -1.33 -2.48 10.56
CA GLY A 67 -2.51 -3.33 10.79
C GLY A 67 -3.40 -2.94 11.95
N ASN A 68 -2.85 -2.25 12.96
CA ASN A 68 -3.64 -1.78 14.11
C ASN A 68 -4.43 -0.50 13.80
N TRP A 69 -4.16 0.17 12.67
CA TRP A 69 -4.69 1.50 12.37
C TRP A 69 -5.47 1.59 11.08
N SER A 70 -5.60 0.49 10.36
CA SER A 70 -6.30 0.46 9.08
C SER A 70 -6.78 -0.94 8.74
N SER A 71 -7.71 -1.00 7.78
CA SER A 71 -8.07 -2.25 7.11
C SER A 71 -7.81 -2.07 5.61
N GLU A 72 -7.43 -3.17 4.93
CA GLU A 72 -7.02 -3.14 3.54
C GLU A 72 -7.86 -4.09 2.68
N SER A 73 -8.05 -3.71 1.42
CA SER A 73 -8.52 -4.62 0.38
C SER A 73 -7.55 -4.56 -0.80
N TYR A 74 -7.42 -5.67 -1.52
CA TYR A 74 -6.37 -5.86 -2.52
C TYR A 74 -6.94 -6.39 -3.82
N PHE A 75 -6.34 -5.97 -4.94
CA PHE A 75 -6.48 -6.70 -6.20
C PHE A 75 -5.21 -6.55 -7.03
N GLU A 76 -4.95 -7.56 -7.86
CA GLU A 76 -3.83 -7.48 -8.80
C GLU A 76 -4.22 -6.59 -9.98
N LEU A 77 -3.33 -5.65 -10.33
CA LEU A 77 -3.53 -4.79 -11.49
C LEU A 77 -3.30 -5.58 -12.78
N LYS A 78 -4.19 -5.38 -13.75
CA LYS A 78 -3.96 -5.84 -15.12
C LYS A 78 -3.13 -4.76 -15.83
N SER A 79 -1.82 -4.90 -15.76
CA SER A 79 -0.88 -3.83 -16.17
C SER A 79 -1.04 -3.42 -17.62
N GLU A 80 -1.31 -4.37 -18.52
CA GLU A 80 -1.49 -4.11 -19.95
C GLU A 80 -2.77 -3.35 -20.28
N ALA A 81 -3.72 -3.27 -19.35
CA ALA A 81 -4.97 -2.51 -19.52
C ALA A 81 -5.00 -1.22 -18.72
N ALA A 82 -4.01 -0.98 -17.86
CA ALA A 82 -3.94 0.22 -17.04
C ALA A 82 -3.66 1.45 -17.89
N MET A 83 -4.25 2.58 -17.51
CA MET A 83 -4.09 3.85 -18.22
C MET A 83 -3.74 4.95 -17.23
N GLY A 84 -2.91 5.91 -17.68
CA GLY A 84 -2.53 7.05 -16.86
C GLY A 84 -1.46 6.78 -15.82
N ILE A 85 -0.81 5.61 -15.87
CA ILE A 85 0.23 5.20 -14.93
C ILE A 85 1.46 4.76 -15.73
N THR A 86 2.65 5.14 -15.23
CA THR A 86 3.93 4.62 -15.74
C THR A 86 4.43 3.57 -14.74
N LEU A 87 4.55 2.35 -15.20
CA LEU A 87 4.98 1.21 -14.39
C LEU A 87 6.43 0.84 -14.62
#